data_f556655f83029d80b319c00194d143f3
#
_entry.id   f556655f83029d80b319c00194d143f3
#
_cell.length_a   1.000
_cell.length_b   1.000
_cell.length_c   1.000
_cell.angle_alpha   90.00
_cell.angle_beta   90.00
_cell.angle_gamma   90.00
#
_symmetry.space_group_name_H-M   'P 1'
#
loop_
_entity.id
_entity.type
_entity.pdbx_description
1 polymer ?
#
loop_
_entity_poly.entity_id
_entity_poly.type
_entity_poly.pdbx_seq_one_letter_code
_entity_poly.pdbx_strand_id
1 'polypeptide(L)'
;MTRLFNGVPAVLIDGQWVVMSADLSEIVTIPESEIDNPEIFRELDESGFFNHPTKPIGVFQLTLITTSNCNLRCRYCFANSGESVAVMSEKVAYAAVDYAIKISKGRRLSVAFFGGEPSMTDKLIKKVVSYAKKQKLTDRSNPSVEFSITTNGVMSSSFLNFLINNNFKITLSADGASEIQNFQRPLKGGGPSSHLVEKTIRKLVSSGKEFKLRVTVTDFSVTHMSSVVEWLHELGGNLVHFEPVSIAGRASENSNDTYLKKPAAEVFIDNLQKAILRGNDLGIGVVNSSFMNISTPPPEFCEGNVNNRISVSYTGDVTTCVEVQEKCHPASGNFIIGAYDDETGVIKLFQQQRIQPCSGTKMKSCSECFAVRICGGGCPVRNYHITGSISDVDPYRCENIKKMLPFLMELFLKASIEAA
;
A
#
# COMPACT_ATOMS: atom_id res chain seq x y z
N MET A 1 0.92 -4.12 -29.01
CA MET A 1 0.82 -2.65 -29.08
C MET A 1 -0.10 -2.16 -27.97
N THR A 2 0.05 -0.92 -27.48
CA THR A 2 -0.80 -0.38 -26.39
C THR A 2 -1.21 1.06 -26.74
N ARG A 3 -2.43 1.43 -26.40
CA ARG A 3 -2.92 2.82 -26.57
C ARG A 3 -4.01 3.19 -25.56
N LEU A 4 -4.35 4.47 -25.47
CA LEU A 4 -5.61 4.92 -24.88
C LEU A 4 -6.71 4.84 -25.94
N PHE A 5 -7.82 4.20 -25.60
CA PHE A 5 -9.05 4.19 -26.40
C PHE A 5 -10.12 4.94 -25.62
N ASN A 6 -10.45 6.14 -26.04
CA ASN A 6 -11.33 7.06 -25.31
C ASN A 6 -11.01 7.19 -23.81
N GLY A 7 -9.73 7.27 -23.47
CA GLY A 7 -9.26 7.43 -22.10
C GLY A 7 -9.20 6.13 -21.27
N VAL A 8 -9.51 4.97 -21.85
CA VAL A 8 -9.36 3.66 -21.20
C VAL A 8 -8.18 2.88 -21.81
N PRO A 9 -7.55 1.95 -21.08
CA PRO A 9 -6.44 1.17 -21.60
C PRO A 9 -6.88 0.17 -22.66
N ALA A 10 -6.13 0.10 -23.76
CA ALA A 10 -6.29 -0.88 -24.82
C ALA A 10 -4.95 -1.52 -25.17
N VAL A 11 -4.95 -2.85 -25.33
CA VAL A 11 -3.78 -3.68 -25.64
C VAL A 11 -4.09 -4.59 -26.82
N LEU A 12 -3.23 -4.61 -27.84
CA LEU A 12 -3.36 -5.52 -28.98
C LEU A 12 -2.77 -6.88 -28.63
N ILE A 13 -3.61 -7.91 -28.68
CA ILE A 13 -3.28 -9.31 -28.41
C ILE A 13 -3.86 -10.15 -29.55
N ASP A 14 -3.03 -10.90 -30.26
CA ASP A 14 -3.42 -11.82 -31.34
C ASP A 14 -4.36 -11.21 -32.40
N GLY A 15 -4.08 -9.96 -32.82
CA GLY A 15 -4.88 -9.24 -33.82
C GLY A 15 -6.20 -8.67 -33.31
N GLN A 16 -6.43 -8.72 -32.02
CA GLN A 16 -7.60 -8.15 -31.34
C GLN A 16 -7.17 -7.09 -30.33
N TRP A 17 -7.82 -5.94 -30.33
CA TRP A 17 -7.70 -5.00 -29.25
C TRP A 17 -8.53 -5.47 -28.04
N VAL A 18 -7.84 -5.73 -26.96
CA VAL A 18 -8.43 -5.97 -25.65
C VAL A 18 -8.57 -4.62 -24.97
N VAL A 19 -9.81 -4.19 -24.75
CA VAL A 19 -10.13 -2.87 -24.17
C VAL A 19 -10.79 -3.10 -22.82
N MET A 20 -10.29 -2.43 -21.79
CA MET A 20 -10.82 -2.53 -20.43
C MET A 20 -11.72 -1.33 -20.13
N SER A 21 -12.89 -1.57 -19.55
CA SER A 21 -13.84 -0.49 -19.18
C SER A 21 -13.24 0.53 -18.22
N ALA A 22 -13.84 1.71 -18.12
CA ALA A 22 -13.36 2.78 -17.25
C ALA A 22 -13.42 2.44 -15.75
N ASP A 23 -14.34 1.59 -15.36
CA ASP A 23 -14.48 1.06 -14.00
C ASP A 23 -13.69 -0.25 -13.78
N LEU A 24 -13.04 -0.77 -14.84
CA LEU A 24 -12.23 -1.99 -14.87
C LEU A 24 -13.03 -3.28 -14.56
N SER A 25 -14.34 -3.24 -14.69
CA SER A 25 -15.23 -4.38 -14.43
C SER A 25 -15.41 -5.28 -15.65
N GLU A 26 -15.18 -4.74 -16.86
CA GLU A 26 -15.45 -5.42 -18.13
C GLU A 26 -14.25 -5.32 -19.07
N ILE A 27 -14.12 -6.34 -19.90
CA ILE A 27 -13.18 -6.37 -21.01
C ILE A 27 -13.97 -6.70 -22.28
N VAL A 28 -13.71 -5.93 -23.34
CA VAL A 28 -14.21 -6.22 -24.68
C VAL A 28 -13.05 -6.47 -25.64
N THR A 29 -13.27 -7.30 -26.63
CA THR A 29 -12.33 -7.53 -27.71
C THR A 29 -12.86 -6.90 -29.00
N ILE A 30 -12.03 -6.14 -29.70
CA ILE A 30 -12.34 -5.45 -30.94
C ILE A 30 -11.31 -5.87 -31.99
N PRO A 31 -11.70 -6.38 -33.16
CA PRO A 31 -10.75 -6.69 -34.23
C PRO A 31 -9.86 -5.47 -34.56
N GLU A 32 -8.58 -5.69 -34.86
CA GLU A 32 -7.63 -4.61 -35.13
C GLU A 32 -8.13 -3.69 -36.26
N SER A 33 -8.80 -4.25 -37.27
CA SER A 33 -9.38 -3.50 -38.38
C SER A 33 -10.58 -2.62 -38.00
N GLU A 34 -11.21 -2.87 -36.86
CA GLU A 34 -12.45 -2.21 -36.44
C GLU A 34 -12.30 -1.27 -35.23
N ILE A 35 -11.09 -1.12 -34.69
CA ILE A 35 -10.87 -0.34 -33.47
C ILE A 35 -11.25 1.16 -33.62
N ASP A 36 -11.18 1.67 -34.84
CA ASP A 36 -11.53 3.07 -35.14
C ASP A 36 -12.96 3.19 -35.75
N ASN A 37 -13.79 2.11 -35.68
CA ASN A 37 -15.18 2.12 -36.13
C ASN A 37 -16.05 2.98 -35.20
N PRO A 38 -16.70 4.07 -35.72
CA PRO A 38 -17.51 4.94 -34.88
C PRO A 38 -18.77 4.28 -34.28
N GLU A 39 -19.27 3.22 -34.87
CA GLU A 39 -20.45 2.49 -34.38
C GLU A 39 -20.10 1.71 -33.11
N ILE A 40 -18.97 0.98 -33.09
CA ILE A 40 -18.48 0.30 -31.90
C ILE A 40 -18.24 1.29 -30.77
N PHE A 41 -17.64 2.43 -31.10
CA PHE A 41 -17.43 3.50 -30.12
C PHE A 41 -18.76 3.97 -29.51
N ARG A 42 -19.77 4.23 -30.34
CA ARG A 42 -21.08 4.68 -29.88
C ARG A 42 -21.76 3.64 -29.00
N GLU A 43 -21.75 2.36 -29.38
CA GLU A 43 -22.34 1.28 -28.58
C GLU A 43 -21.69 1.14 -27.20
N LEU A 44 -20.36 1.23 -27.13
CA LEU A 44 -19.64 1.20 -25.87
C LEU A 44 -19.92 2.43 -24.98
N ASP A 45 -20.07 3.60 -25.59
CA ASP A 45 -20.39 4.83 -24.86
C ASP A 45 -21.84 4.80 -24.32
N GLU A 46 -22.80 4.37 -25.13
CA GLU A 46 -24.20 4.21 -24.74
C GLU A 46 -24.38 3.14 -23.62
N SER A 47 -23.54 2.08 -23.60
CA SER A 47 -23.53 1.09 -22.53
C SER A 47 -22.93 1.61 -21.22
N GLY A 48 -22.29 2.75 -21.24
CA GLY A 48 -21.58 3.30 -20.09
C GLY A 48 -20.17 2.77 -19.89
N PHE A 49 -19.62 2.04 -20.84
CA PHE A 49 -18.28 1.43 -20.78
C PHE A 49 -17.14 2.43 -20.46
N PHE A 50 -17.30 3.68 -20.90
CA PHE A 50 -16.35 4.77 -20.63
C PHE A 50 -16.69 5.59 -19.39
N ASN A 51 -17.78 5.27 -18.66
CA ASN A 51 -18.18 6.00 -17.48
C ASN A 51 -17.27 5.68 -16.30
N HIS A 52 -16.61 6.72 -15.77
CA HIS A 52 -15.79 6.56 -14.57
C HIS A 52 -16.66 6.45 -13.34
N PRO A 53 -16.46 5.41 -12.51
CA PRO A 53 -17.17 5.31 -11.26
C PRO A 53 -16.80 6.50 -10.36
N THR A 54 -17.81 7.17 -9.83
CA THR A 54 -17.60 8.11 -8.74
C THR A 54 -17.14 7.30 -7.53
N LYS A 55 -15.92 7.49 -7.09
CA LYS A 55 -15.39 6.78 -5.91
C LYS A 55 -16.32 7.05 -4.72
N PRO A 56 -16.94 6.03 -4.11
CA PRO A 56 -17.75 6.26 -2.94
C PRO A 56 -16.87 6.89 -1.85
N ILE A 57 -17.32 7.99 -1.27
CA ILE A 57 -16.68 8.64 -0.11
C ILE A 57 -16.87 7.71 1.10
N GLY A 58 -16.09 6.59 1.14
CA GLY A 58 -16.41 5.49 2.03
C GLY A 58 -15.73 5.53 3.40
N VAL A 59 -14.41 5.72 3.43
CA VAL A 59 -13.60 5.56 4.65
C VAL A 59 -12.62 6.71 4.76
N PHE A 60 -12.54 7.30 5.95
CA PHE A 60 -11.42 8.17 6.31
C PHE A 60 -10.38 7.37 7.10
N GLN A 61 -9.10 7.46 6.74
CA GLN A 61 -8.04 6.73 7.43
C GLN A 61 -7.17 7.66 8.27
N LEU A 62 -7.08 7.34 9.57
CA LEU A 62 -6.08 7.87 10.48
C LEU A 62 -5.00 6.81 10.68
N THR A 63 -3.74 7.14 10.38
CA THR A 63 -2.60 6.28 10.74
C THR A 63 -1.85 6.86 11.92
N LEU A 64 -1.72 6.11 13.01
CA LEU A 64 -0.91 6.46 14.16
C LEU A 64 0.45 5.77 14.05
N ILE A 65 1.51 6.55 13.87
CA ILE A 65 2.89 6.07 13.87
C ILE A 65 3.34 6.08 15.33
N THR A 66 3.12 4.96 16.02
CA THR A 66 3.15 4.91 17.49
C THR A 66 4.54 4.96 18.10
N THR A 67 5.56 4.59 17.32
CA THR A 67 6.96 4.55 17.82
C THR A 67 7.97 4.46 16.69
N SER A 68 9.18 4.97 16.92
CA SER A 68 10.36 4.69 16.08
C SER A 68 11.10 3.41 16.50
N ASN A 69 10.78 2.85 17.68
CA ASN A 69 11.46 1.64 18.17
C ASN A 69 11.01 0.39 17.40
N CYS A 70 11.93 -0.58 17.25
CA CYS A 70 11.66 -1.85 16.58
C CYS A 70 12.49 -2.98 17.20
N ASN A 71 11.90 -4.15 17.32
CA ASN A 71 12.57 -5.38 17.77
C ASN A 71 13.30 -6.14 16.66
N LEU A 72 13.15 -5.70 15.38
CA LEU A 72 13.95 -6.17 14.25
C LEU A 72 14.97 -5.12 13.79
N ARG A 73 15.92 -5.57 12.97
CA ARG A 73 16.91 -4.72 12.27
C ARG A 73 16.91 -5.06 10.78
N CYS A 74 15.74 -4.89 10.13
CA CYS A 74 15.62 -5.10 8.69
C CYS A 74 16.67 -4.29 7.94
N ARG A 75 17.43 -4.94 7.07
CA ARG A 75 18.58 -4.33 6.38
C ARG A 75 18.17 -3.20 5.43
N TYR A 76 16.92 -3.23 4.97
CA TYR A 76 16.33 -2.26 4.03
C TYR A 76 15.32 -1.29 4.67
N CYS A 77 15.30 -1.13 5.99
CA CYS A 77 14.28 -0.31 6.63
C CYS A 77 14.37 1.16 6.22
N PHE A 78 13.34 1.65 5.53
CA PHE A 78 13.27 3.03 5.06
C PHE A 78 13.25 4.08 6.19
N ALA A 79 12.75 3.69 7.38
CA ALA A 79 12.59 4.58 8.53
C ALA A 79 13.75 4.46 9.55
N ASN A 80 14.81 3.71 9.26
CA ASN A 80 15.92 3.45 10.22
C ASN A 80 15.41 3.02 11.61
N SER A 81 14.26 2.34 11.65
CA SER A 81 13.57 2.03 12.90
C SER A 81 14.43 1.28 13.89
N GLY A 82 14.35 1.71 15.15
CA GLY A 82 15.09 1.18 16.28
C GLY A 82 16.48 1.79 16.48
N GLU A 83 16.91 2.73 15.67
CA GLU A 83 18.13 3.54 15.92
C GLU A 83 17.84 4.61 16.98
N SER A 84 16.65 5.18 16.96
CA SER A 84 16.10 6.02 18.01
C SER A 84 14.94 5.32 18.71
N VAL A 85 14.62 5.75 19.94
CA VAL A 85 13.48 5.22 20.70
C VAL A 85 12.58 6.38 21.08
N ALA A 86 11.59 6.64 20.24
CA ALA A 86 10.52 7.58 20.55
C ALA A 86 9.18 6.83 20.59
N VAL A 87 8.28 7.26 21.45
CA VAL A 87 6.95 6.66 21.64
C VAL A 87 5.92 7.77 21.68
N MET A 88 4.82 7.58 20.96
CA MET A 88 3.69 8.50 20.95
C MET A 88 3.07 8.60 22.34
N SER A 89 2.80 9.82 22.80
CA SER A 89 2.06 10.03 24.04
C SER A 89 0.57 9.75 23.87
N GLU A 90 -0.10 9.38 24.97
CA GLU A 90 -1.56 9.17 24.96
C GLU A 90 -2.31 10.44 24.54
N LYS A 91 -1.83 11.62 24.97
CA LYS A 91 -2.42 12.91 24.61
C LYS A 91 -2.44 13.13 23.10
N VAL A 92 -1.30 12.89 22.43
CA VAL A 92 -1.19 12.98 20.96
C VAL A 92 -2.12 11.98 20.29
N ALA A 93 -2.14 10.73 20.77
CA ALA A 93 -2.97 9.67 20.17
C ALA A 93 -4.47 10.00 20.26
N TYR A 94 -4.94 10.47 21.42
CA TYR A 94 -6.34 10.82 21.63
C TYR A 94 -6.73 12.07 20.82
N ALA A 95 -5.91 13.12 20.83
CA ALA A 95 -6.15 14.30 20.00
C ALA A 95 -6.22 13.97 18.50
N ALA A 96 -5.40 13.01 18.04
CA ALA A 96 -5.45 12.55 16.66
C ALA A 96 -6.76 11.81 16.33
N VAL A 97 -7.26 10.97 17.26
CA VAL A 97 -8.56 10.29 17.11
C VAL A 97 -9.70 11.31 17.07
N ASP A 98 -9.74 12.26 17.99
CA ASP A 98 -10.78 13.30 18.05
C ASP A 98 -10.77 14.15 16.78
N TYR A 99 -9.59 14.54 16.32
CA TYR A 99 -9.44 15.26 15.06
C TYR A 99 -9.96 14.45 13.87
N ALA A 100 -9.60 13.15 13.77
CA ALA A 100 -10.05 12.27 12.69
C ALA A 100 -11.57 12.07 12.71
N ILE A 101 -12.19 11.90 13.88
CA ILE A 101 -13.64 11.83 14.02
C ILE A 101 -14.30 13.12 13.46
N LYS A 102 -13.80 14.27 13.87
CA LYS A 102 -14.30 15.58 13.41
C LYS A 102 -14.23 15.74 11.90
N ILE A 103 -13.08 15.40 11.28
CA ILE A 103 -12.89 15.62 9.83
C ILE A 103 -13.43 14.49 8.96
N SER A 104 -13.75 13.33 9.54
CA SER A 104 -14.37 12.23 8.80
C SER A 104 -15.77 12.59 8.26
N LYS A 105 -16.41 13.61 8.84
CA LYS A 105 -17.77 14.07 8.44
C LYS A 105 -18.78 12.94 8.37
N GLY A 106 -18.78 12.04 9.35
CA GLY A 106 -19.70 10.89 9.43
C GLY A 106 -19.28 9.68 8.57
N ARG A 107 -18.23 9.78 7.77
CA ARG A 107 -17.65 8.63 7.07
C ARG A 107 -17.13 7.60 8.06
N ARG A 108 -17.11 6.32 7.71
CA ARG A 108 -16.46 5.27 8.49
C ARG A 108 -14.98 5.63 8.73
N LEU A 109 -14.52 5.50 9.97
CA LEU A 109 -13.15 5.80 10.37
C LEU A 109 -12.32 4.51 10.46
N SER A 110 -11.21 4.45 9.76
CA SER A 110 -10.20 3.40 9.91
C SER A 110 -9.02 3.96 10.70
N VAL A 111 -8.74 3.38 11.86
CA VAL A 111 -7.55 3.71 12.67
C VAL A 111 -6.49 2.64 12.45
N ALA A 112 -5.41 3.02 11.76
CA ALA A 112 -4.29 2.16 11.43
C ALA A 112 -3.12 2.41 12.40
N PHE A 113 -2.52 1.35 12.92
CA PHE A 113 -1.32 1.43 13.75
C PHE A 113 -0.09 1.05 12.93
N PHE A 114 0.91 1.92 12.98
CA PHE A 114 2.15 1.82 12.23
C PHE A 114 3.34 2.32 13.07
N GLY A 115 4.58 2.27 12.51
CA GLY A 115 5.80 2.79 13.12
C GLY A 115 7.00 1.91 12.88
N GLY A 116 7.93 1.87 13.79
CA GLY A 116 9.00 0.88 13.81
C GLY A 116 8.40 -0.53 13.94
N GLU A 117 7.97 -0.87 15.14
CA GLU A 117 7.10 -2.01 15.38
C GLU A 117 5.99 -1.61 16.37
N PRO A 118 4.75 -1.45 15.92
CA PRO A 118 3.67 -0.96 16.77
C PRO A 118 3.33 -1.91 17.93
N SER A 119 3.58 -3.21 17.83
CA SER A 119 3.37 -4.15 18.95
C SER A 119 4.21 -3.84 20.19
N MET A 120 5.28 -3.07 20.04
CA MET A 120 6.09 -2.59 21.17
C MET A 120 5.38 -1.51 22.01
N THR A 121 4.27 -0.96 21.49
CA THR A 121 3.40 -0.01 22.19
C THR A 121 2.01 -0.58 22.45
N ASP A 122 1.92 -1.89 22.72
CA ASP A 122 0.66 -2.62 22.90
C ASP A 122 -0.27 -1.98 23.93
N LYS A 123 0.27 -1.42 25.02
CA LYS A 123 -0.51 -0.70 26.05
C LYS A 123 -1.18 0.55 25.48
N LEU A 124 -0.45 1.34 24.69
CA LEU A 124 -1.01 2.52 24.01
C LEU A 124 -2.11 2.11 23.02
N ILE A 125 -1.85 1.09 22.20
CA ILE A 125 -2.81 0.61 21.22
C ILE A 125 -4.12 0.17 21.91
N LYS A 126 -4.04 -0.61 22.99
CA LYS A 126 -5.22 -1.02 23.77
C LYS A 126 -6.01 0.17 24.31
N LYS A 127 -5.33 1.20 24.81
CA LYS A 127 -5.95 2.45 25.29
C LYS A 127 -6.64 3.21 24.16
N VAL A 128 -5.99 3.37 23.01
CA VAL A 128 -6.56 4.06 21.83
C VAL A 128 -7.80 3.31 21.31
N VAL A 129 -7.76 1.98 21.22
CA VAL A 129 -8.91 1.17 20.82
C VAL A 129 -10.09 1.38 21.78
N SER A 130 -9.83 1.33 23.08
CA SER A 130 -10.86 1.58 24.11
C SER A 130 -11.42 3.00 23.99
N TYR A 131 -10.55 3.99 23.83
CA TYR A 131 -10.93 5.39 23.66
C TYR A 131 -11.81 5.62 22.44
N ALA A 132 -11.37 5.17 21.26
CA ALA A 132 -12.12 5.33 20.02
C ALA A 132 -13.50 4.65 20.05
N LYS A 133 -13.59 3.44 20.65
CA LYS A 133 -14.87 2.76 20.87
C LYS A 133 -15.80 3.54 21.81
N LYS A 134 -15.25 4.15 22.87
CA LYS A 134 -16.02 4.97 23.80
C LYS A 134 -16.61 6.20 23.11
N GLN A 135 -15.86 6.88 22.24
CA GLN A 135 -16.36 8.03 21.47
C GLN A 135 -17.63 7.69 20.65
N LYS A 136 -17.67 6.51 20.04
CA LYS A 136 -18.86 6.03 19.32
C LYS A 136 -20.05 5.76 20.25
N LEU A 137 -19.80 5.28 21.46
CA LEU A 137 -20.87 5.00 22.44
C LEU A 137 -21.44 6.28 23.07
N THR A 138 -20.60 7.31 23.26
CA THR A 138 -21.01 8.60 23.85
C THR A 138 -21.78 9.47 22.86
N ASP A 139 -21.45 9.37 21.58
CA ASP A 139 -22.17 10.06 20.51
C ASP A 139 -22.41 9.10 19.32
N ARG A 140 -23.67 8.70 19.13
CA ARG A 140 -24.06 7.78 18.07
C ARG A 140 -23.91 8.37 16.65
N SER A 141 -23.82 9.69 16.52
CA SER A 141 -23.51 10.37 15.25
C SER A 141 -22.07 10.18 14.80
N ASN A 142 -21.15 9.87 15.73
CA ASN A 142 -19.76 9.57 15.41
C ASN A 142 -19.66 8.36 14.46
N PRO A 143 -18.65 8.33 13.58
CA PRO A 143 -18.45 7.25 12.61
C PRO A 143 -18.22 5.90 13.30
N SER A 144 -18.57 4.80 12.63
CA SER A 144 -18.08 3.49 13.01
C SER A 144 -16.56 3.43 12.86
N VAL A 145 -15.88 2.78 13.81
CA VAL A 145 -14.41 2.70 13.83
C VAL A 145 -13.97 1.26 13.58
N GLU A 146 -13.10 1.08 12.61
CA GLU A 146 -12.39 -0.18 12.36
C GLU A 146 -10.90 0.01 12.63
N PHE A 147 -10.20 -1.08 12.96
CA PHE A 147 -8.79 -1.04 13.33
C PHE A 147 -7.94 -1.87 12.37
N SER A 148 -6.75 -1.37 12.07
CA SER A 148 -5.74 -2.12 11.32
C SER A 148 -4.35 -1.94 11.91
N ILE A 149 -3.46 -2.88 11.61
CA ILE A 149 -2.07 -2.83 12.05
C ILE A 149 -1.15 -3.37 10.96
N THR A 150 -0.02 -2.70 10.76
CA THR A 150 1.11 -3.25 10.00
C THR A 150 2.19 -3.62 11.00
N THR A 151 2.55 -4.90 11.05
CA THR A 151 3.47 -5.46 12.05
C THR A 151 4.46 -6.43 11.42
N ASN A 152 5.62 -6.58 12.03
CA ASN A 152 6.60 -7.60 11.67
C ASN A 152 6.28 -9.01 12.22
N GLY A 153 5.21 -9.15 13.00
CA GLY A 153 4.76 -10.42 13.55
C GLY A 153 5.50 -10.92 14.79
N VAL A 154 6.54 -10.24 15.24
CA VAL A 154 7.27 -10.62 16.44
C VAL A 154 6.67 -9.90 17.66
N MET A 155 5.67 -10.52 18.27
CA MET A 155 4.90 -9.95 19.38
C MET A 155 4.51 -11.00 20.42
N SER A 156 4.00 -10.54 21.57
CA SER A 156 3.46 -11.45 22.60
C SER A 156 2.16 -12.11 22.15
N SER A 157 1.93 -13.36 22.59
CA SER A 157 0.69 -14.08 22.31
C SER A 157 -0.54 -13.36 22.86
N SER A 158 -0.42 -12.65 23.99
CA SER A 158 -1.51 -11.86 24.57
C SER A 158 -1.91 -10.69 23.68
N PHE A 159 -0.95 -10.01 23.05
CA PHE A 159 -1.26 -8.93 22.14
C PHE A 159 -1.82 -9.44 20.81
N LEU A 160 -1.30 -10.54 20.29
CA LEU A 160 -1.87 -11.18 19.08
C LEU A 160 -3.33 -11.59 19.31
N ASN A 161 -3.66 -12.20 20.45
CA ASN A 161 -5.05 -12.52 20.81
C ASN A 161 -5.91 -11.26 20.93
N PHE A 162 -5.37 -10.15 21.46
CA PHE A 162 -6.09 -8.87 21.48
C PHE A 162 -6.43 -8.38 20.07
N LEU A 163 -5.50 -8.46 19.12
CA LEU A 163 -5.74 -8.08 17.73
C LEU A 163 -6.84 -8.93 17.08
N ILE A 164 -6.79 -10.24 17.28
CA ILE A 164 -7.79 -11.19 16.77
C ILE A 164 -9.17 -10.88 17.36
N ASN A 165 -9.27 -10.76 18.69
CA ASN A 165 -10.54 -10.54 19.38
C ASN A 165 -11.17 -9.16 19.09
N ASN A 166 -10.38 -8.18 18.69
CA ASN A 166 -10.87 -6.85 18.29
C ASN A 166 -11.01 -6.69 16.76
N ASN A 167 -10.96 -7.79 16.04
CA ASN A 167 -11.17 -7.86 14.60
C ASN A 167 -10.27 -6.92 13.77
N PHE A 168 -8.98 -6.81 14.13
CA PHE A 168 -8.03 -6.01 13.37
C PHE A 168 -7.84 -6.54 11.95
N LYS A 169 -7.73 -5.64 10.97
CA LYS A 169 -7.14 -5.93 9.67
C LYS A 169 -5.62 -5.97 9.83
N ILE A 170 -4.99 -7.09 9.53
CA ILE A 170 -3.57 -7.30 9.79
C ILE A 170 -2.79 -7.33 8.47
N THR A 171 -1.80 -6.46 8.36
CA THR A 171 -0.74 -6.56 7.36
C THR A 171 0.52 -7.07 8.06
N LEU A 172 0.94 -8.27 7.69
CA LEU A 172 2.11 -8.92 8.28
C LEU A 172 3.31 -8.74 7.35
N SER A 173 4.36 -8.11 7.85
CA SER A 173 5.59 -7.90 7.10
C SER A 173 6.53 -9.08 7.28
N ALA A 174 6.63 -9.94 6.26
CA ALA A 174 7.59 -11.04 6.19
C ALA A 174 8.02 -11.27 4.75
N ASP A 175 9.26 -11.73 4.53
CA ASP A 175 9.85 -11.77 3.20
C ASP A 175 9.94 -13.19 2.60
N GLY A 176 9.55 -14.22 3.37
CA GLY A 176 9.54 -15.60 2.92
C GLY A 176 10.06 -16.58 3.98
N ALA A 177 10.52 -17.74 3.51
CA ALA A 177 11.08 -18.80 4.35
C ALA A 177 12.35 -18.33 5.11
N SER A 178 12.84 -19.19 6.00
CA SER A 178 13.89 -18.88 7.00
C SER A 178 15.14 -18.19 6.41
N GLU A 179 15.62 -18.63 5.25
CA GLU A 179 16.82 -18.07 4.62
C GLU A 179 16.63 -16.59 4.29
N ILE A 180 15.56 -16.26 3.57
CA ILE A 180 15.29 -14.88 3.15
C ILE A 180 14.90 -14.02 4.35
N GLN A 181 13.97 -14.52 5.17
CA GLN A 181 13.46 -13.80 6.33
C GLN A 181 14.58 -13.43 7.31
N ASN A 182 15.42 -14.38 7.68
CA ASN A 182 16.48 -14.17 8.68
C ASN A 182 17.60 -13.26 8.14
N PHE A 183 17.90 -13.35 6.85
CA PHE A 183 18.86 -12.46 6.21
C PHE A 183 18.34 -11.02 6.14
N GLN A 184 17.15 -10.82 5.60
CA GLN A 184 16.62 -9.48 5.35
C GLN A 184 16.07 -8.81 6.63
N ARG A 185 15.51 -9.60 7.56
CA ARG A 185 14.80 -9.12 8.77
C ARG A 185 15.32 -9.75 10.06
N PRO A 186 16.61 -9.66 10.39
CA PRO A 186 17.13 -10.21 11.64
C PRO A 186 16.51 -9.51 12.87
N LEU A 187 16.48 -10.20 14.00
CA LEU A 187 16.18 -9.60 15.29
C LEU A 187 17.19 -8.49 15.62
N LYS A 188 16.83 -7.59 16.55
CA LYS A 188 17.69 -6.51 17.03
C LYS A 188 19.09 -6.99 17.47
N GLY A 189 19.19 -8.22 18.00
CA GLY A 189 20.44 -8.87 18.40
C GLY A 189 21.11 -9.68 17.29
N GLY A 190 20.67 -9.61 16.03
CA GLY A 190 21.22 -10.38 14.90
C GLY A 190 20.67 -11.81 14.78
N GLY A 191 19.85 -12.28 15.72
CA GLY A 191 19.28 -13.63 15.70
C GLY A 191 18.17 -13.80 14.64
N PRO A 192 17.76 -15.07 14.36
CA PRO A 192 16.74 -15.41 13.39
C PRO A 192 15.35 -14.98 13.84
N SER A 193 14.55 -14.42 12.92
CA SER A 193 13.17 -13.99 13.20
C SER A 193 12.10 -14.92 12.61
N SER A 194 12.46 -15.79 11.65
CA SER A 194 11.51 -16.59 10.86
C SER A 194 10.57 -17.42 11.72
N HIS A 195 11.08 -18.17 12.70
CA HIS A 195 10.29 -19.04 13.57
C HIS A 195 9.24 -18.28 14.39
N LEU A 196 9.52 -17.02 14.79
CA LEU A 196 8.58 -16.17 15.52
C LEU A 196 7.46 -15.67 14.60
N VAL A 197 7.82 -15.29 13.37
CA VAL A 197 6.87 -14.83 12.35
C VAL A 197 5.96 -15.98 11.92
N GLU A 198 6.50 -17.15 11.63
CA GLU A 198 5.71 -18.34 11.28
C GLU A 198 4.76 -18.75 12.40
N LYS A 199 5.19 -18.70 13.66
CA LYS A 199 4.31 -18.94 14.81
C LYS A 199 3.10 -17.98 14.79
N THR A 200 3.32 -16.71 14.45
CA THR A 200 2.25 -15.72 14.33
C THR A 200 1.32 -16.04 13.15
N ILE A 201 1.87 -16.40 11.98
CA ILE A 201 1.07 -16.81 10.81
C ILE A 201 0.19 -18.00 11.15
N ARG A 202 0.76 -19.09 11.70
CA ARG A 202 0.00 -20.28 12.09
C ARG A 202 -1.10 -19.97 13.10
N LYS A 203 -0.88 -19.02 14.03
CA LYS A 203 -1.91 -18.60 14.97
C LYS A 203 -3.03 -17.80 14.29
N LEU A 204 -2.73 -16.93 13.34
CA LEU A 204 -3.74 -16.21 12.56
C LEU A 204 -4.59 -17.20 11.75
N VAL A 205 -3.96 -18.09 11.02
CA VAL A 205 -4.63 -19.14 10.22
C VAL A 205 -5.51 -20.01 11.08
N SER A 206 -4.99 -20.56 12.19
CA SER A 206 -5.77 -21.42 13.11
C SER A 206 -6.94 -20.71 13.79
N SER A 207 -6.92 -19.37 13.79
CA SER A 207 -8.02 -18.54 14.33
C SER A 207 -9.04 -18.13 13.25
N GLY A 208 -8.87 -18.58 12.00
CA GLY A 208 -9.67 -18.12 10.86
C GLY A 208 -9.49 -16.63 10.54
N LYS A 209 -8.37 -16.01 11.00
CA LYS A 209 -8.14 -14.58 10.82
C LYS A 209 -7.38 -14.33 9.53
N GLU A 210 -8.03 -13.65 8.59
CA GLU A 210 -7.40 -13.18 7.37
C GLU A 210 -6.31 -12.15 7.67
N PHE A 211 -5.23 -12.22 6.91
CA PHE A 211 -4.13 -11.26 6.92
C PHE A 211 -3.55 -11.10 5.51
N LYS A 212 -2.91 -9.96 5.29
CA LYS A 212 -2.14 -9.74 4.06
C LYS A 212 -0.65 -9.85 4.39
N LEU A 213 0.06 -10.72 3.68
CA LEU A 213 1.52 -10.76 3.74
C LEU A 213 2.08 -9.59 2.93
N ARG A 214 3.01 -8.84 3.51
CA ARG A 214 3.74 -7.75 2.84
C ARG A 214 5.21 -8.11 2.74
N VAL A 215 5.65 -8.33 1.51
CA VAL A 215 7.02 -8.73 1.16
C VAL A 215 7.77 -7.55 0.58
N THR A 216 8.96 -7.26 1.08
CA THR A 216 9.89 -6.32 0.46
C THR A 216 10.89 -7.10 -0.38
N VAL A 217 10.85 -6.85 -1.69
CA VAL A 217 11.69 -7.55 -2.67
C VAL A 217 12.98 -6.76 -2.89
N THR A 218 14.10 -7.40 -2.65
CA THR A 218 15.44 -6.89 -2.94
C THR A 218 16.07 -7.69 -4.07
N ASP A 219 17.24 -7.27 -4.52
CA ASP A 219 18.02 -8.02 -5.50
C ASP A 219 18.37 -9.44 -5.02
N PHE A 220 18.55 -9.62 -3.71
CA PHE A 220 18.76 -10.92 -3.08
C PHE A 220 17.53 -11.84 -3.17
N SER A 221 16.32 -11.30 -3.03
CA SER A 221 15.09 -12.09 -2.89
C SER A 221 14.22 -12.15 -4.14
N VAL A 222 14.53 -11.39 -5.19
CA VAL A 222 13.67 -11.23 -6.36
C VAL A 222 13.38 -12.56 -7.09
N THR A 223 14.36 -13.46 -7.18
CA THR A 223 14.20 -14.76 -7.83
C THR A 223 13.38 -15.78 -7.02
N HIS A 224 13.09 -15.46 -5.76
CA HIS A 224 12.37 -16.33 -4.83
C HIS A 224 10.88 -16.00 -4.70
N MET A 225 10.33 -15.07 -5.51
CA MET A 225 8.94 -14.60 -5.34
C MET A 225 7.93 -15.75 -5.46
N SER A 226 8.10 -16.68 -6.39
CA SER A 226 7.23 -17.87 -6.51
C SER A 226 7.36 -18.80 -5.31
N SER A 227 8.56 -19.02 -4.77
CA SER A 227 8.77 -19.83 -3.56
C SER A 227 8.14 -19.19 -2.32
N VAL A 228 8.06 -17.85 -2.27
CA VAL A 228 7.33 -17.16 -1.20
C VAL A 228 5.82 -17.42 -1.28
N VAL A 229 5.26 -17.48 -2.49
CA VAL A 229 3.84 -17.86 -2.70
C VAL A 229 3.59 -19.29 -2.21
N GLU A 230 4.47 -20.25 -2.54
CA GLU A 230 4.40 -21.64 -2.08
C GLU A 230 4.51 -21.73 -0.56
N TRP A 231 5.48 -21.09 0.03
CA TRP A 231 5.66 -21.02 1.48
C TRP A 231 4.42 -20.44 2.20
N LEU A 232 3.80 -19.40 1.64
CA LEU A 232 2.58 -18.82 2.22
C LEU A 232 1.41 -19.80 2.11
N HIS A 233 1.27 -20.50 0.97
CA HIS A 233 0.26 -21.54 0.78
C HIS A 233 0.41 -22.68 1.80
N GLU A 234 1.62 -23.20 2.01
CA GLU A 234 1.92 -24.24 3.01
C GLU A 234 1.57 -23.81 4.45
N LEU A 235 1.67 -22.52 4.74
CA LEU A 235 1.28 -21.96 6.03
C LEU A 235 -0.23 -21.68 6.13
N GLY A 236 -1.00 -21.81 5.03
CA GLY A 236 -2.44 -21.57 4.98
C GLY A 236 -2.84 -20.11 4.80
N GLY A 237 -1.93 -19.25 4.36
CA GLY A 237 -2.27 -17.87 3.97
C GLY A 237 -2.82 -17.81 2.54
N ASN A 238 -3.43 -16.68 2.16
CA ASN A 238 -4.15 -16.53 0.88
C ASN A 238 -3.86 -15.24 0.11
N LEU A 239 -3.07 -14.32 0.65
CA LEU A 239 -2.81 -13.02 0.01
C LEU A 239 -1.40 -12.53 0.27
N VAL A 240 -0.64 -12.27 -0.78
CA VAL A 240 0.70 -11.69 -0.71
C VAL A 240 0.81 -10.42 -1.54
N HIS A 241 1.46 -9.41 -0.97
CA HIS A 241 1.79 -8.14 -1.61
C HIS A 241 3.29 -8.00 -1.77
N PHE A 242 3.79 -8.17 -2.97
CA PHE A 242 5.20 -7.92 -3.30
C PHE A 242 5.43 -6.46 -3.65
N GLU A 243 6.49 -5.87 -3.12
CA GLU A 243 6.90 -4.51 -3.44
C GLU A 243 8.42 -4.40 -3.49
N PRO A 244 9.00 -3.80 -4.52
CA PRO A 244 10.44 -3.58 -4.55
C PRO A 244 10.86 -2.64 -3.42
N VAL A 245 12.06 -2.84 -2.91
CA VAL A 245 12.63 -2.02 -1.84
C VAL A 245 12.62 -0.52 -2.24
N SER A 246 12.30 0.34 -1.28
CA SER A 246 12.43 1.79 -1.42
C SER A 246 13.88 2.20 -1.15
N ILE A 247 14.45 3.06 -2.00
CA ILE A 247 15.81 3.58 -1.82
C ILE A 247 15.75 4.70 -0.77
N ALA A 248 15.63 4.32 0.48
CA ALA A 248 15.54 5.22 1.63
C ALA A 248 16.03 4.53 2.91
N GLY A 249 16.44 5.29 3.90
CA GLY A 249 16.93 4.79 5.18
C GLY A 249 18.13 3.85 5.01
N ARG A 250 18.04 2.64 5.59
CA ARG A 250 19.14 1.64 5.49
C ARG A 250 19.35 1.08 4.09
N ALA A 251 18.39 1.22 3.19
CA ALA A 251 18.52 0.85 1.78
C ALA A 251 18.93 2.04 0.88
N SER A 252 19.42 3.13 1.45
CA SER A 252 19.94 4.27 0.69
C SER A 252 21.19 3.89 -0.12
N GLU A 253 21.53 4.69 -1.13
CA GLU A 253 22.68 4.47 -2.02
C GLU A 253 24.02 4.39 -1.29
N ASN A 254 24.10 4.94 -0.07
CA ASN A 254 25.29 4.86 0.79
C ASN A 254 25.43 3.53 1.54
N SER A 255 24.51 2.57 1.34
CA SER A 255 24.63 1.23 1.91
C SER A 255 25.75 0.46 1.23
N ASN A 256 26.73 -0.01 2.02
CA ASN A 256 27.80 -0.89 1.54
C ASN A 256 27.32 -2.34 1.27
N ASP A 257 26.06 -2.64 1.56
CA ASP A 257 25.47 -3.97 1.38
C ASP A 257 24.92 -4.11 -0.05
N THR A 258 25.63 -4.87 -0.89
CA THR A 258 25.26 -5.10 -2.29
C THR A 258 23.96 -5.86 -2.48
N TYR A 259 23.50 -6.57 -1.45
CA TYR A 259 22.26 -7.39 -1.49
C TYR A 259 20.98 -6.60 -1.18
N LEU A 260 21.09 -5.33 -0.82
CA LEU A 260 19.96 -4.50 -0.48
C LEU A 260 19.51 -3.58 -1.62
N LYS A 261 20.01 -3.80 -2.81
CA LYS A 261 19.64 -3.01 -3.98
C LYS A 261 18.23 -3.30 -4.44
N LYS A 262 17.62 -2.29 -5.04
CA LYS A 262 16.39 -2.47 -5.80
C LYS A 262 16.71 -3.36 -7.01
N PRO A 263 15.96 -4.47 -7.22
CA PRO A 263 16.21 -5.33 -8.37
C PRO A 263 15.98 -4.55 -9.68
N ALA A 264 16.62 -4.94 -10.77
CA ALA A 264 16.32 -4.39 -12.09
C ALA A 264 14.83 -4.58 -12.41
N ALA A 265 14.21 -3.59 -13.08
CA ALA A 265 12.78 -3.60 -13.32
C ALA A 265 12.32 -4.84 -14.10
N GLU A 266 13.05 -5.23 -15.13
CA GLU A 266 12.76 -6.43 -15.92
C GLU A 266 12.79 -7.70 -15.07
N VAL A 267 13.82 -7.87 -14.24
CA VAL A 267 13.95 -9.04 -13.36
C VAL A 267 12.80 -9.10 -12.35
N PHE A 268 12.42 -7.95 -11.79
CA PHE A 268 11.28 -7.86 -10.88
C PHE A 268 9.97 -8.22 -11.58
N ILE A 269 9.73 -7.69 -12.77
CA ILE A 269 8.51 -7.92 -13.55
C ILE A 269 8.38 -9.39 -13.91
N ASP A 270 9.44 -10.01 -14.46
CA ASP A 270 9.43 -11.42 -14.86
C ASP A 270 9.13 -12.36 -13.68
N ASN A 271 9.74 -12.07 -12.51
CA ASN A 271 9.47 -12.88 -11.31
C ASN A 271 8.10 -12.59 -10.70
N LEU A 272 7.59 -11.36 -10.80
CA LEU A 272 6.23 -11.02 -10.36
C LEU A 272 5.18 -11.74 -11.22
N GLN A 273 5.35 -11.79 -12.54
CA GLN A 273 4.47 -12.54 -13.45
C GLN A 273 4.46 -14.03 -13.10
N LYS A 274 5.63 -14.64 -12.90
CA LYS A 274 5.74 -16.05 -12.45
C LYS A 274 5.04 -16.27 -11.10
N ALA A 275 5.20 -15.35 -10.16
CA ALA A 275 4.55 -15.41 -8.85
C ALA A 275 3.02 -15.29 -8.96
N ILE A 276 2.50 -14.46 -9.87
CA ILE A 276 1.06 -14.33 -10.14
C ILE A 276 0.52 -15.66 -10.71
N LEU A 277 1.16 -16.22 -11.73
CA LEU A 277 0.76 -17.50 -12.31
C LEU A 277 0.77 -18.60 -11.25
N ARG A 278 1.84 -18.68 -10.46
CA ARG A 278 1.92 -19.65 -9.36
C ARG A 278 0.86 -19.41 -8.28
N GLY A 279 0.53 -18.16 -8.01
CA GLY A 279 -0.55 -17.79 -7.10
C GLY A 279 -1.91 -18.28 -7.60
N ASN A 280 -2.20 -18.11 -8.90
CA ASN A 280 -3.42 -18.61 -9.51
C ASN A 280 -3.55 -20.13 -9.36
N ASP A 281 -2.46 -20.89 -9.62
CA ASP A 281 -2.44 -22.36 -9.46
C ASP A 281 -2.76 -22.79 -8.02
N LEU A 282 -2.34 -22.02 -7.03
CA LEU A 282 -2.45 -22.35 -5.61
C LEU A 282 -3.62 -21.64 -4.89
N GLY A 283 -4.40 -20.82 -5.60
CA GLY A 283 -5.47 -20.01 -4.99
C GLY A 283 -4.95 -18.89 -4.07
N ILE A 284 -3.72 -18.40 -4.29
CA ILE A 284 -3.11 -17.30 -3.54
C ILE A 284 -3.21 -16.00 -4.33
N GLY A 285 -3.84 -14.99 -3.77
CA GLY A 285 -3.86 -13.65 -4.34
C GLY A 285 -2.47 -13.01 -4.31
N VAL A 286 -1.97 -12.58 -5.48
CA VAL A 286 -0.70 -11.86 -5.61
C VAL A 286 -0.96 -10.44 -6.07
N VAL A 287 -0.52 -9.45 -5.29
CA VAL A 287 -0.74 -8.03 -5.59
C VAL A 287 0.55 -7.22 -5.55
N ASN A 288 0.56 -6.10 -6.28
CA ASN A 288 1.62 -5.11 -6.27
C ASN A 288 1.02 -3.70 -6.38
N SER A 289 1.68 -2.70 -5.82
CA SER A 289 1.18 -1.32 -5.84
C SER A 289 1.02 -0.73 -7.25
N SER A 290 1.69 -1.28 -8.26
CA SER A 290 1.57 -0.81 -9.65
C SER A 290 0.18 -1.07 -10.23
N PHE A 291 -0.51 -2.12 -9.78
CA PHE A 291 -1.83 -2.50 -10.27
C PHE A 291 -2.90 -2.72 -9.17
N MET A 292 -2.61 -2.34 -7.93
CA MET A 292 -3.59 -2.44 -6.83
C MET A 292 -4.90 -1.69 -7.11
N ASN A 293 -4.85 -0.67 -7.95
CA ASN A 293 -6.00 0.16 -8.30
C ASN A 293 -6.79 -0.38 -9.49
N ILE A 294 -6.48 -1.58 -9.97
CA ILE A 294 -7.12 -2.15 -11.17
C ILE A 294 -8.64 -2.38 -10.97
N SER A 295 -9.08 -2.61 -9.74
CA SER A 295 -10.51 -2.79 -9.40
C SER A 295 -11.23 -1.51 -8.98
N THR A 296 -10.52 -0.44 -8.68
CA THR A 296 -11.09 0.85 -8.26
C THR A 296 -10.11 1.98 -8.61
N PRO A 297 -10.06 2.39 -9.88
CA PRO A 297 -9.07 3.38 -10.31
C PRO A 297 -9.35 4.73 -9.65
N PRO A 298 -8.44 5.22 -8.80
CA PRO A 298 -8.52 6.59 -8.32
C PRO A 298 -7.93 7.53 -9.38
N PRO A 299 -8.35 8.79 -9.43
CA PRO A 299 -7.69 9.80 -10.25
C PRO A 299 -6.24 10.04 -9.80
N GLU A 300 -5.92 9.71 -8.55
CA GLU A 300 -4.58 9.83 -7.96
C GLU A 300 -4.13 8.49 -7.36
N PHE A 301 -2.82 8.23 -7.41
CA PHE A 301 -2.23 7.01 -6.84
C PHE A 301 -2.45 6.88 -5.33
N CYS A 302 -2.37 7.99 -4.60
CA CYS A 302 -2.33 7.97 -3.14
C CYS A 302 -3.53 8.70 -2.51
N GLU A 303 -4.25 8.03 -1.60
CA GLU A 303 -5.36 8.62 -0.86
C GLU A 303 -4.96 9.78 0.08
N GLY A 304 -3.67 9.90 0.44
CA GLY A 304 -3.13 11.06 1.15
C GLY A 304 -3.28 12.35 0.34
N ASN A 305 -3.23 12.26 -0.98
CA ASN A 305 -3.38 13.41 -1.87
C ASN A 305 -4.84 13.91 -2.00
N VAL A 306 -5.82 13.08 -1.68
CA VAL A 306 -7.26 13.39 -1.83
C VAL A 306 -7.96 13.65 -0.49
N ASN A 307 -7.22 13.93 0.58
CA ASN A 307 -7.72 14.21 1.92
C ASN A 307 -8.56 13.06 2.54
N ASN A 308 -8.33 11.82 2.12
CA ASN A 308 -8.98 10.63 2.70
C ASN A 308 -8.11 9.96 3.76
N ARG A 309 -6.87 10.43 3.92
CA ARG A 309 -5.90 9.87 4.86
C ARG A 309 -5.06 10.96 5.50
N ILE A 310 -4.83 10.81 6.80
CA ILE A 310 -3.76 11.51 7.52
C ILE A 310 -2.97 10.51 8.36
N SER A 311 -1.74 10.84 8.65
CA SER A 311 -0.91 10.13 9.62
C SER A 311 -0.43 11.10 10.70
N VAL A 312 -0.35 10.62 11.93
CA VAL A 312 0.22 11.39 13.05
C VAL A 312 1.41 10.60 13.57
N SER A 313 2.56 11.24 13.62
CA SER A 313 3.79 10.61 14.08
C SER A 313 3.90 10.63 15.62
N TYR A 314 4.85 9.86 16.13
CA TYR A 314 5.17 9.84 17.57
C TYR A 314 5.68 11.19 18.11
N THR A 315 6.13 12.09 17.23
CA THR A 315 6.48 13.48 17.59
C THR A 315 5.27 14.41 17.64
N GLY A 316 4.10 13.96 17.15
CA GLY A 316 2.90 14.77 17.00
C GLY A 316 2.80 15.48 15.65
N ASP A 317 3.76 15.33 14.73
CA ASP A 317 3.67 15.88 13.38
C ASP A 317 2.55 15.19 12.60
N VAL A 318 1.74 15.98 11.88
CA VAL A 318 0.68 15.49 11.00
C VAL A 318 1.19 15.44 9.58
N THR A 319 1.19 14.26 8.99
CA THR A 319 1.70 14.02 7.64
C THR A 319 0.67 13.28 6.77
N THR A 320 0.79 13.43 5.47
CA THR A 320 -0.02 12.68 4.50
C THR A 320 0.66 11.38 4.02
N CYS A 321 1.92 11.15 4.42
CA CYS A 321 2.70 9.98 4.03
C CYS A 321 3.38 9.34 5.23
N VAL A 322 3.19 8.02 5.43
CA VAL A 322 3.84 7.26 6.51
C VAL A 322 5.36 7.11 6.33
N GLU A 323 5.90 7.36 5.13
CA GLU A 323 7.34 7.38 4.91
C GLU A 323 7.99 8.71 5.36
N VAL A 324 7.21 9.79 5.45
CA VAL A 324 7.67 11.11 5.91
C VAL A 324 7.12 11.37 7.30
N GLN A 325 7.86 10.94 8.31
CA GLN A 325 7.39 10.89 9.70
C GLN A 325 7.75 12.13 10.53
N GLU A 326 8.81 12.84 10.13
CA GLU A 326 9.40 13.93 10.91
C GLU A 326 9.81 15.10 10.00
N LYS A 327 9.90 16.30 10.61
CA LYS A 327 10.30 17.53 9.90
C LYS A 327 11.71 17.49 9.33
N CYS A 328 12.60 16.65 9.87
CA CYS A 328 13.96 16.49 9.36
C CYS A 328 14.03 15.68 8.04
N HIS A 329 12.93 15.04 7.62
CA HIS A 329 12.89 14.33 6.36
C HIS A 329 13.01 15.31 5.17
N PRO A 330 13.86 15.03 4.13
CA PRO A 330 14.07 15.95 3.01
C PRO A 330 12.78 16.39 2.30
N ALA A 331 11.80 15.49 2.19
CA ALA A 331 10.50 15.76 1.57
C ALA A 331 9.46 16.37 2.54
N SER A 332 9.83 16.71 3.78
CA SER A 332 8.88 17.16 4.82
C SER A 332 8.00 18.33 4.39
N GLY A 333 8.55 19.28 3.63
CA GLY A 333 7.83 20.43 3.08
C GLY A 333 6.65 20.06 2.18
N ASN A 334 6.66 18.87 1.59
CA ASN A 334 5.59 18.39 0.71
C ASN A 334 4.53 17.55 1.46
N PHE A 335 4.83 17.01 2.62
CA PHE A 335 3.98 16.01 3.26
C PHE A 335 3.55 16.35 4.69
N ILE A 336 4.33 17.12 5.45
CA ILE A 336 3.94 17.51 6.82
C ILE A 336 3.02 18.73 6.73
N ILE A 337 1.78 18.53 7.16
CA ILE A 337 0.69 19.51 6.99
C ILE A 337 0.19 20.11 8.31
N GLY A 338 0.71 19.67 9.43
CA GLY A 338 0.27 20.14 10.75
C GLY A 338 1.06 19.53 11.89
N ALA A 339 0.65 19.80 13.09
CA ALA A 339 1.21 19.22 14.30
C ALA A 339 0.19 19.21 15.45
N TYR A 340 0.47 18.38 16.45
CA TYR A 340 -0.15 18.48 17.77
C TYR A 340 0.37 19.73 18.48
N ASP A 341 -0.53 20.48 19.07
CA ASP A 341 -0.25 21.69 19.83
C ASP A 341 -0.41 21.39 21.33
N ASP A 342 0.70 21.40 22.03
CA ASP A 342 0.75 21.05 23.46
C ASP A 342 -0.02 22.05 24.35
N GLU A 343 -0.12 23.33 23.95
CA GLU A 343 -0.82 24.36 24.73
C GLU A 343 -2.33 24.17 24.70
N THR A 344 -2.86 23.85 23.54
CA THR A 344 -4.31 23.66 23.32
C THR A 344 -4.77 22.22 23.39
N GLY A 345 -3.84 21.26 23.32
CA GLY A 345 -4.15 19.84 23.36
C GLY A 345 -4.83 19.29 22.09
N VAL A 346 -4.74 20.01 20.97
CA VAL A 346 -5.43 19.63 19.71
C VAL A 346 -4.48 19.54 18.52
N ILE A 347 -4.91 18.86 17.47
CA ILE A 347 -4.23 18.85 16.17
C ILE A 347 -4.55 20.17 15.43
N LYS A 348 -3.49 20.87 14.99
CA LYS A 348 -3.56 22.08 14.16
C LYS A 348 -2.93 21.82 12.80
N LEU A 349 -3.63 22.15 11.72
CA LEU A 349 -3.05 22.14 10.37
C LEU A 349 -2.43 23.49 10.03
N PHE A 350 -1.36 23.49 9.25
CA PHE A 350 -0.72 24.69 8.74
C PHE A 350 -1.55 25.28 7.59
N GLN A 351 -1.80 26.58 7.61
CA GLN A 351 -2.71 27.24 6.65
C GLN A 351 -2.24 27.19 5.19
N GLN A 352 -0.94 26.99 4.94
CA GLN A 352 -0.32 27.12 3.61
C GLN A 352 -0.02 25.80 2.89
N GLN A 353 -0.19 24.65 3.53
CA GLN A 353 0.20 23.36 2.96
C GLN A 353 -1.02 22.48 2.64
N ARG A 354 -1.73 22.83 1.57
CA ARG A 354 -2.50 21.79 0.85
C ARG A 354 -1.54 21.13 -0.12
N ILE A 355 -1.29 19.82 0.05
CA ILE A 355 -0.59 19.06 -0.97
C ILE A 355 -1.36 19.28 -2.27
N GLN A 356 -0.66 19.78 -3.28
CA GLN A 356 -1.19 19.80 -4.64
C GLN A 356 -1.42 18.33 -5.03
N PRO A 357 -2.64 17.93 -5.41
CA PRO A 357 -2.88 16.55 -5.82
C PRO A 357 -1.93 16.21 -6.97
N CYS A 358 -1.04 15.24 -6.75
CA CYS A 358 -0.23 14.64 -7.79
C CYS A 358 -1.13 13.69 -8.58
N SER A 359 -1.89 14.23 -9.53
CA SER A 359 -2.69 13.43 -10.44
C SER A 359 -1.88 13.10 -11.68
N GLY A 360 -1.78 11.81 -12.01
CA GLY A 360 -1.11 11.37 -13.25
C GLY A 360 -1.66 12.06 -14.49
N THR A 361 -2.97 12.34 -14.53
CA THR A 361 -3.61 13.05 -15.65
C THR A 361 -3.14 14.50 -15.82
N LYS A 362 -2.55 15.10 -14.78
CA LYS A 362 -1.98 16.46 -14.81
C LYS A 362 -0.47 16.48 -15.02
N MET A 363 0.18 15.32 -14.99
CA MET A 363 1.62 15.19 -15.23
C MET A 363 1.89 15.12 -16.73
N LYS A 364 2.74 16.01 -17.27
CA LYS A 364 3.05 16.06 -18.70
C LYS A 364 3.55 14.72 -19.26
N SER A 365 4.34 13.98 -18.51
CA SER A 365 4.87 12.67 -18.89
C SER A 365 3.82 11.55 -18.91
N CYS A 366 2.63 11.78 -18.37
CA CYS A 366 1.57 10.79 -18.21
C CYS A 366 0.31 11.06 -19.04
N SER A 367 0.19 12.23 -19.66
CA SER A 367 -1.04 12.69 -20.34
C SER A 367 -1.55 11.75 -21.44
N GLU A 368 -0.62 11.06 -22.13
CA GLU A 368 -0.93 10.10 -23.20
C GLU A 368 -0.63 8.65 -22.82
N CYS A 369 -0.32 8.40 -21.54
CA CYS A 369 0.02 7.06 -21.09
C CYS A 369 -1.23 6.19 -20.95
N PHE A 370 -1.28 5.07 -21.66
CA PHE A 370 -2.41 4.12 -21.61
C PHE A 370 -2.68 3.58 -20.19
N ALA A 371 -1.69 3.57 -19.31
CA ALA A 371 -1.81 3.09 -17.93
C ALA A 371 -2.11 4.21 -16.90
N VAL A 372 -2.28 5.48 -17.33
CA VAL A 372 -2.35 6.63 -16.41
C VAL A 372 -3.46 6.50 -15.36
N ARG A 373 -4.60 5.95 -15.73
CA ARG A 373 -5.75 5.82 -14.82
C ARG A 373 -5.54 4.77 -13.74
N ILE A 374 -4.80 3.72 -14.03
CA ILE A 374 -4.45 2.67 -13.06
C ILE A 374 -3.27 3.11 -12.22
N CYS A 375 -2.27 3.72 -12.86
CA CYS A 375 -1.03 4.16 -12.20
C CYS A 375 -1.22 5.42 -11.34
N GLY A 376 -2.09 6.37 -11.76
CA GLY A 376 -2.32 7.64 -11.05
C GLY A 376 -1.08 8.54 -10.92
N GLY A 377 -0.04 8.35 -11.74
CA GLY A 377 1.22 9.13 -11.67
C GLY A 377 2.24 8.60 -10.66
N GLY A 378 1.95 7.47 -10.00
CA GLY A 378 2.86 6.83 -9.07
C GLY A 378 2.86 7.42 -7.64
N CYS A 379 3.74 6.88 -6.80
CA CYS A 379 3.85 7.27 -5.40
C CYS A 379 4.64 8.59 -5.27
N PRO A 380 4.05 9.68 -4.76
CA PRO A 380 4.72 10.99 -4.70
C PRO A 380 6.03 10.99 -3.91
N VAL A 381 6.11 10.25 -2.80
CA VAL A 381 7.35 10.20 -2.02
C VAL A 381 8.45 9.43 -2.76
N ARG A 382 8.11 8.37 -3.49
CA ARG A 382 9.09 7.64 -4.31
C ARG A 382 9.53 8.43 -5.52
N ASN A 383 8.60 9.13 -6.16
CA ASN A 383 8.94 10.11 -7.19
C ASN A 383 9.98 11.10 -6.66
N TYR A 384 9.72 11.67 -5.47
CA TYR A 384 10.65 12.60 -4.83
C TYR A 384 12.04 11.97 -4.55
N HIS A 385 12.09 10.75 -4.04
CA HIS A 385 13.38 10.07 -3.75
C HIS A 385 14.23 9.84 -4.99
N ILE A 386 13.61 9.65 -6.15
CA ILE A 386 14.32 9.36 -7.41
C ILE A 386 14.61 10.62 -8.22
N THR A 387 13.66 11.57 -8.25
CA THR A 387 13.72 12.74 -9.17
C THR A 387 13.93 14.07 -8.46
N GLY A 388 13.80 14.10 -7.12
CA GLY A 388 13.77 15.35 -6.34
C GLY A 388 12.42 16.09 -6.40
N SER A 389 11.43 15.57 -7.14
CA SER A 389 10.11 16.18 -7.35
C SER A 389 8.98 15.18 -7.07
N ILE A 390 7.91 15.64 -6.44
CA ILE A 390 6.71 14.81 -6.25
C ILE A 390 5.89 14.64 -7.55
N SER A 391 6.14 15.50 -8.54
CA SER A 391 5.38 15.58 -9.80
C SER A 391 6.11 14.95 -10.99
N ASP A 392 7.35 14.48 -10.80
CA ASP A 392 8.10 13.73 -11.80
C ASP A 392 8.02 12.24 -11.51
N VAL A 393 7.85 11.44 -12.54
CA VAL A 393 7.51 10.02 -12.39
C VAL A 393 8.75 9.16 -12.18
N ASP A 394 8.73 8.25 -11.20
CA ASP A 394 9.72 7.18 -11.05
C ASP A 394 9.75 6.29 -12.32
N PRO A 395 10.84 6.29 -13.12
CA PRO A 395 10.93 5.49 -14.35
C PRO A 395 10.74 3.99 -14.12
N TYR A 396 11.22 3.48 -12.99
CA TYR A 396 11.07 2.08 -12.60
C TYR A 396 9.59 1.68 -12.48
N ARG A 397 8.78 2.56 -11.88
CA ARG A 397 7.35 2.33 -11.78
C ARG A 397 6.66 2.41 -13.13
N CYS A 398 7.08 3.34 -14.00
CA CYS A 398 6.56 3.45 -15.36
C CYS A 398 6.79 2.15 -16.13
N GLU A 399 7.98 1.58 -16.03
CA GLU A 399 8.32 0.32 -16.69
C GLU A 399 7.47 -0.83 -16.15
N ASN A 400 7.35 -0.94 -14.82
CA ASN A 400 6.53 -1.97 -14.19
C ASN A 400 5.08 -1.95 -14.69
N ILE A 401 4.40 -0.81 -14.62
CA ILE A 401 2.98 -0.77 -14.97
C ILE A 401 2.76 -0.99 -16.47
N LYS A 402 3.64 -0.45 -17.32
CA LYS A 402 3.54 -0.59 -18.77
C LYS A 402 3.72 -2.05 -19.25
N LYS A 403 4.51 -2.85 -18.53
CA LYS A 403 4.69 -4.28 -18.83
C LYS A 403 3.66 -5.16 -18.12
N MET A 404 3.28 -4.81 -16.88
CA MET A 404 2.33 -5.60 -16.10
C MET A 404 0.89 -5.48 -16.59
N LEU A 405 0.45 -4.30 -17.04
CA LEU A 405 -0.94 -4.10 -17.44
C LEU A 405 -1.34 -4.97 -18.65
N PRO A 406 -0.56 -5.05 -19.75
CA PRO A 406 -0.86 -5.97 -20.83
C PRO A 406 -0.94 -7.44 -20.39
N PHE A 407 -0.01 -7.89 -19.57
CA PHE A 407 -0.01 -9.24 -19.01
C PHE A 407 -1.28 -9.53 -18.19
N LEU A 408 -1.70 -8.60 -17.34
CA LEU A 408 -2.92 -8.75 -16.55
C LEU A 408 -4.18 -8.75 -17.42
N MET A 409 -4.25 -7.89 -18.44
CA MET A 409 -5.37 -7.86 -19.38
C MET A 409 -5.49 -9.18 -20.16
N GLU A 410 -4.37 -9.78 -20.55
CA GLU A 410 -4.35 -11.10 -21.16
C GLU A 410 -4.85 -12.20 -20.21
N LEU A 411 -4.44 -12.17 -18.94
CA LEU A 411 -4.94 -13.11 -17.94
C LEU A 411 -6.44 -12.97 -17.70
N PHE A 412 -6.95 -11.73 -17.59
CA PHE A 412 -8.39 -11.50 -17.45
C PHE A 412 -9.18 -11.99 -18.66
N LEU A 413 -8.67 -11.75 -19.86
CA LEU A 413 -9.31 -12.25 -21.08
C LEU A 413 -9.42 -13.78 -21.09
N LYS A 414 -8.31 -14.49 -20.78
CA LYS A 414 -8.30 -15.95 -20.69
C LYS A 414 -9.30 -16.48 -19.66
N ALA A 415 -9.32 -15.88 -18.46
CA ALA A 415 -10.26 -16.25 -17.41
C ALA A 415 -11.73 -16.01 -17.80
N SER A 416 -12.02 -14.94 -18.56
CA SER A 416 -13.36 -14.66 -19.07
C SER A 416 -13.83 -15.65 -20.11
N ILE A 417 -12.92 -16.14 -20.97
CA ILE A 417 -13.22 -17.16 -21.99
C ILE A 417 -13.48 -18.53 -21.33
N GLU A 418 -12.70 -18.88 -20.29
CA GLU A 418 -12.87 -20.15 -19.57
C GLU A 418 -14.17 -20.20 -18.72
N ALA A 419 -14.70 -19.04 -18.32
CA ALA A 419 -15.92 -18.93 -17.52
C ALA A 419 -17.21 -18.86 -18.37
N ALA A 420 -17.12 -18.62 -19.68
CA ALA A 420 -18.22 -18.54 -20.63
C ALA A 420 -18.53 -19.91 -21.26
#